data_207bd2b4a234f46e2a73b027c597e71d
#
_entry.id   207bd2b4a234f46e2a73b027c597e71d
#
_cell.length_a   1.000
_cell.length_b   1.000
_cell.length_c   1.000
_cell.angle_alpha   90.00
_cell.angle_beta   90.00
_cell.angle_gamma   90.00
#
_symmetry.space_group_name_H-M   'P 1'
#
loop_
_entity.id
_entity.type
_entity.pdbx_description
1 polymer ?
#
loop_
_entity_poly.entity_id
_entity_poly.type
_entity_poly.pdbx_seq_one_letter_code
_entity_poly.pdbx_strand_id
1 'polypeptide(L)'
;MSKCRLGLCLLLPALFLGGCASQGTAEQAAAAQTNGVEQNNDVKGDPRDPLESFNRAMWTFNWDYLDTYVARPVAVVYRDYMPGFARTGLLNAAINLEEPANSVNNLLQGKVGDSMVSLGRFLLNSTIGLLGTIDVAGEIGMERKSEEFGEVLGVWGVSNGAYVMLPVYGANDVRGGVGDLVDSAYWPMDTLNLPLSLFRWGIDAVETRIKLMDQEQLLDGAVDPYALVKDIYFQNTEFKVKDGKVEQSKEDKQLDDDIDAYLDQL
;
A
#
# COMPACT_ATOMS: atom_id res chain seq x y z
N MET A 1 31.75 24.61 -22.94
CA MET A 1 31.93 23.17 -22.71
C MET A 1 30.56 22.58 -22.48
N SER A 2 30.15 21.79 -23.42
CA SER A 2 28.76 21.37 -23.69
C SER A 2 28.26 20.33 -22.66
N LYS A 3 27.13 20.63 -22.01
CA LYS A 3 26.40 19.66 -21.15
C LYS A 3 25.43 18.88 -22.05
N CYS A 4 25.80 17.64 -22.34
CA CYS A 4 24.94 16.67 -23.01
C CYS A 4 23.86 16.19 -22.04
N ARG A 5 22.60 16.62 -22.23
CA ARG A 5 21.44 16.07 -21.52
C ARG A 5 20.97 14.85 -22.27
N LEU A 6 21.17 13.69 -21.68
CA LEU A 6 20.65 12.42 -22.18
C LEU A 6 19.14 12.37 -21.88
N GLY A 7 18.33 12.60 -22.91
CA GLY A 7 16.89 12.43 -22.84
C GLY A 7 16.54 10.93 -22.84
N LEU A 8 15.89 10.49 -21.76
CA LEU A 8 15.34 9.14 -21.65
C LEU A 8 14.04 9.10 -22.49
N CYS A 9 14.12 8.52 -23.70
CA CYS A 9 12.95 8.23 -24.52
C CYS A 9 12.15 7.07 -23.92
N LEU A 10 10.97 7.38 -23.38
CA LEU A 10 9.93 6.41 -23.06
C LEU A 10 9.34 5.88 -24.39
N LEU A 11 9.73 4.68 -24.77
CA LEU A 11 9.09 3.89 -25.82
C LEU A 11 7.85 3.19 -25.23
N LEU A 12 6.67 3.73 -25.54
CA LEU A 12 5.40 3.03 -25.40
C LEU A 12 5.25 2.06 -26.57
N PRO A 13 5.02 0.75 -26.36
CA PRO A 13 4.54 -0.12 -27.42
C PRO A 13 3.02 0.04 -27.58
N ALA A 14 2.60 0.55 -28.74
CA ALA A 14 1.23 0.48 -29.19
C ALA A 14 0.88 -0.98 -29.52
N LEU A 15 -0.03 -1.58 -28.75
CA LEU A 15 -0.60 -2.88 -29.04
C LEU A 15 -1.81 -2.73 -29.95
N PHE A 16 -1.70 -3.27 -31.15
CA PHE A 16 -2.72 -3.41 -32.15
C PHE A 16 -3.86 -4.33 -31.70
N LEU A 17 -5.08 -3.83 -31.73
CA LEU A 17 -6.31 -4.61 -31.66
C LEU A 17 -6.59 -5.22 -33.04
N GLY A 18 -6.30 -6.49 -33.21
CA GLY A 18 -6.75 -7.28 -34.35
C GLY A 18 -7.98 -8.10 -33.95
N GLY A 19 -9.16 -7.66 -34.35
CA GLY A 19 -10.38 -8.45 -34.24
C GLY A 19 -10.45 -9.51 -35.33
N CYS A 20 -10.71 -10.77 -34.99
CA CYS A 20 -11.19 -11.79 -35.91
C CYS A 20 -12.56 -12.26 -35.46
N ALA A 21 -13.57 -11.89 -36.25
CA ALA A 21 -14.88 -12.52 -36.22
C ALA A 21 -14.82 -13.84 -36.97
N SER A 22 -15.26 -14.93 -36.35
CA SER A 22 -15.62 -16.16 -37.07
C SER A 22 -17.07 -16.54 -36.76
N GLN A 23 -17.90 -16.51 -37.79
CA GLN A 23 -19.21 -17.14 -37.86
C GLN A 23 -19.07 -18.64 -38.03
N GLY A 24 -19.88 -19.42 -37.39
CA GLY A 24 -19.99 -20.88 -37.58
C GLY A 24 -21.28 -21.40 -36.97
N THR A 25 -22.26 -21.47 -37.77
CA THR A 25 -23.42 -22.37 -37.98
C THR A 25 -23.95 -23.25 -36.84
N ALA A 26 -25.25 -23.17 -36.72
CA ALA A 26 -26.15 -23.99 -35.95
C ALA A 26 -26.25 -25.44 -36.47
N GLU A 27 -26.32 -26.41 -35.54
CA GLU A 27 -27.18 -27.61 -35.76
C GLU A 27 -27.50 -28.29 -34.41
N GLN A 28 -28.74 -28.32 -34.08
CA GLN A 28 -29.70 -29.21 -33.46
C GLN A 28 -29.13 -30.48 -32.76
N ALA A 29 -29.55 -30.85 -31.60
CA ALA A 29 -30.80 -31.12 -30.96
C ALA A 29 -30.63 -32.32 -29.99
N ALA A 30 -31.32 -32.26 -28.93
CA ALA A 30 -32.07 -33.28 -28.22
C ALA A 30 -31.76 -33.42 -26.72
N ALA A 31 -32.70 -32.92 -25.98
CA ALA A 31 -33.29 -33.38 -24.73
C ALA A 31 -32.50 -34.27 -23.77
N ALA A 32 -32.21 -33.74 -22.60
CA ALA A 32 -32.42 -34.38 -21.32
C ALA A 32 -32.67 -33.34 -20.24
N GLN A 33 -33.88 -33.26 -19.76
CA GLN A 33 -34.30 -32.51 -18.59
C GLN A 33 -33.63 -33.11 -17.35
N THR A 34 -32.75 -32.37 -16.72
CA THR A 34 -32.46 -32.54 -15.30
C THR A 34 -32.50 -31.15 -14.69
N ASN A 35 -33.38 -30.98 -13.73
CA ASN A 35 -33.53 -29.80 -12.91
C ASN A 35 -32.22 -29.47 -12.25
N GLY A 36 -31.45 -28.60 -12.86
CA GLY A 36 -30.25 -27.97 -12.30
C GLY A 36 -30.63 -26.54 -11.87
N VAL A 37 -30.42 -26.27 -10.61
CA VAL A 37 -30.40 -24.92 -10.06
C VAL A 37 -29.59 -24.05 -11.02
N GLU A 38 -30.21 -23.08 -11.65
CA GLU A 38 -29.50 -22.02 -12.38
C GLU A 38 -28.60 -21.28 -11.39
N GLN A 39 -27.36 -21.70 -11.32
CA GLN A 39 -26.30 -20.80 -10.84
C GLN A 39 -26.15 -19.71 -11.89
N ASN A 40 -26.77 -18.57 -11.63
CA ASN A 40 -26.43 -17.32 -12.29
C ASN A 40 -24.98 -16.98 -11.98
N ASN A 41 -24.07 -17.50 -12.80
CA ASN A 41 -22.65 -17.13 -12.81
C ASN A 41 -22.43 -15.81 -13.56
N ASP A 42 -23.25 -14.81 -13.32
CA ASP A 42 -22.87 -13.43 -13.54
C ASP A 42 -22.10 -12.91 -12.30
N VAL A 43 -20.98 -13.53 -12.00
CA VAL A 43 -19.99 -12.92 -11.11
C VAL A 43 -19.39 -11.76 -11.91
N LYS A 44 -20.07 -10.61 -11.90
CA LYS A 44 -19.42 -9.34 -12.26
C LYS A 44 -18.19 -9.23 -11.36
N GLY A 45 -16.99 -9.23 -11.97
CA GLY A 45 -15.74 -9.04 -11.23
C GLY A 45 -15.81 -7.78 -10.35
N ASP A 46 -15.00 -7.71 -9.32
CA ASP A 46 -14.94 -6.54 -8.43
C ASP A 46 -14.65 -5.27 -9.27
N PRO A 47 -15.55 -4.26 -9.30
CA PRO A 47 -15.34 -3.04 -10.08
C PRO A 47 -14.08 -2.27 -9.70
N ARG A 48 -13.56 -2.49 -8.49
CA ARG A 48 -12.32 -1.89 -8.00
C ARG A 48 -11.08 -2.57 -8.58
N ASP A 49 -11.23 -3.79 -9.14
CA ASP A 49 -10.16 -4.64 -9.64
C ASP A 49 -10.39 -5.06 -11.11
N PRO A 50 -10.39 -4.10 -12.04
CA PRO A 50 -10.63 -4.39 -13.45
C PRO A 50 -9.52 -5.21 -14.11
N LEU A 51 -8.35 -5.32 -13.46
CA LEU A 51 -7.18 -6.04 -13.92
C LEU A 51 -6.93 -7.33 -13.12
N GLU A 52 -7.97 -7.94 -12.54
CA GLU A 52 -7.85 -9.06 -11.61
C GLU A 52 -6.94 -10.20 -12.12
N SER A 53 -7.08 -10.59 -13.40
CA SER A 53 -6.24 -11.65 -13.97
C SER A 53 -4.74 -11.30 -13.96
N PHE A 54 -4.40 -10.06 -14.28
CA PHE A 54 -3.04 -9.55 -14.22
C PHE A 54 -2.57 -9.45 -12.76
N ASN A 55 -3.41 -8.90 -11.89
CA ASN A 55 -3.10 -8.70 -10.49
C ASN A 55 -2.86 -10.02 -9.76
N ARG A 56 -3.64 -11.06 -10.06
CA ARG A 56 -3.42 -12.41 -9.51
C ARG A 56 -2.11 -13.04 -10.01
N ALA A 57 -1.74 -12.83 -11.27
CA ALA A 57 -0.45 -13.29 -11.78
C ALA A 57 0.72 -12.57 -11.08
N MET A 58 0.60 -11.26 -10.83
CA MET A 58 1.59 -10.49 -10.09
C MET A 58 1.63 -10.86 -8.61
N TRP A 59 0.48 -11.18 -8.00
CA TRP A 59 0.42 -11.74 -6.65
C TRP A 59 1.22 -13.05 -6.56
N THR A 60 0.95 -14.01 -7.45
CA THR A 60 1.70 -15.26 -7.54
C THR A 60 3.20 -15.02 -7.70
N PHE A 61 3.59 -14.09 -8.58
CA PHE A 61 5.00 -13.71 -8.74
C PHE A 61 5.59 -13.14 -7.44
N ASN A 62 4.90 -12.22 -6.79
CA ASN A 62 5.41 -11.57 -5.58
C ASN A 62 5.43 -12.52 -4.38
N TRP A 63 4.40 -13.33 -4.17
CA TRP A 63 4.24 -14.17 -2.99
C TRP A 63 4.92 -15.53 -3.15
N ASP A 64 4.60 -16.27 -4.23
CA ASP A 64 5.07 -17.64 -4.39
C ASP A 64 6.54 -17.70 -4.85
N TYR A 65 7.00 -16.71 -5.62
CA TYR A 65 8.36 -16.70 -6.14
C TYR A 65 9.26 -15.68 -5.42
N LEU A 66 8.95 -14.40 -5.50
CA LEU A 66 9.85 -13.36 -4.98
C LEU A 66 9.97 -13.45 -3.46
N ASP A 67 8.86 -13.58 -2.75
CA ASP A 67 8.89 -13.69 -1.30
C ASP A 67 9.58 -14.97 -0.85
N THR A 68 9.15 -16.10 -1.36
CA THR A 68 9.67 -17.42 -0.95
C THR A 68 11.17 -17.55 -1.17
N TYR A 69 11.68 -17.09 -2.31
CA TYR A 69 13.08 -17.33 -2.69
C TYR A 69 14.02 -16.15 -2.40
N VAL A 70 13.50 -14.94 -2.19
CA VAL A 70 14.33 -13.74 -2.01
C VAL A 70 13.93 -12.95 -0.77
N ALA A 71 12.71 -12.40 -0.69
CA ALA A 71 12.37 -11.43 0.35
C ALA A 71 12.38 -12.04 1.75
N ARG A 72 11.74 -13.20 1.94
CA ARG A 72 11.72 -13.92 3.21
C ARG A 72 13.11 -14.38 3.67
N PRO A 73 13.93 -15.07 2.85
CA PRO A 73 15.28 -15.43 3.24
C PRO A 73 16.16 -14.23 3.61
N VAL A 74 16.10 -13.14 2.83
CA VAL A 74 16.83 -11.90 3.12
C VAL A 74 16.34 -11.29 4.44
N ALA A 75 15.03 -11.23 4.67
CA ALA A 75 14.46 -10.70 5.91
C ALA A 75 14.87 -11.53 7.15
N VAL A 76 14.88 -12.85 7.04
CA VAL A 76 15.35 -13.75 8.12
C VAL A 76 16.82 -13.51 8.42
N VAL A 77 17.69 -13.49 7.40
CA VAL A 77 19.12 -13.23 7.59
C VAL A 77 19.35 -11.85 8.19
N TYR A 78 18.68 -10.83 7.68
CA TYR A 78 18.79 -9.47 8.22
C TYR A 78 18.30 -9.39 9.67
N ARG A 79 17.18 -10.01 10.01
CA ARG A 79 16.64 -10.07 11.38
C ARG A 79 17.58 -10.77 12.34
N ASP A 80 18.15 -11.91 11.95
CA ASP A 80 18.89 -12.79 12.85
C ASP A 80 20.36 -12.38 13.03
N TYR A 81 20.95 -11.74 12.02
CA TYR A 81 22.37 -11.36 12.05
C TYR A 81 22.61 -9.86 12.31
N MET A 82 21.65 -8.98 11.95
CA MET A 82 21.83 -7.56 12.20
C MET A 82 21.43 -7.22 13.64
N PRO A 83 22.34 -6.58 14.43
CA PRO A 83 22.02 -6.16 15.79
C PRO A 83 20.78 -5.24 15.83
N GLY A 84 19.90 -5.42 16.81
CA GLY A 84 18.65 -4.67 16.93
C GLY A 84 18.83 -3.16 16.89
N PHE A 85 19.85 -2.61 17.58
CA PHE A 85 20.12 -1.17 17.56
C PHE A 85 20.49 -0.65 16.15
N ALA A 86 21.19 -1.46 15.35
CA ALA A 86 21.58 -1.07 13.99
C ALA A 86 20.36 -1.11 13.05
N ARG A 87 19.48 -2.12 13.19
CA ARG A 87 18.22 -2.21 12.46
C ARG A 87 17.33 -1.02 12.76
N THR A 88 17.10 -0.74 14.05
CA THR A 88 16.31 0.41 14.49
C THR A 88 16.90 1.72 13.97
N GLY A 89 18.22 1.88 14.05
CA GLY A 89 18.88 3.10 13.57
C GLY A 89 18.74 3.31 12.05
N LEU A 90 18.87 2.25 11.25
CA LEU A 90 18.69 2.32 9.80
C LEU A 90 17.23 2.64 9.45
N LEU A 91 16.27 2.01 10.10
CA LEU A 91 14.85 2.28 9.88
C LEU A 91 14.49 3.71 10.29
N ASN A 92 14.94 4.17 11.44
CA ASN A 92 14.72 5.54 11.90
C ASN A 92 15.27 6.57 10.90
N ALA A 93 16.48 6.33 10.38
CA ALA A 93 17.08 7.20 9.37
C ALA A 93 16.25 7.23 8.07
N ALA A 94 15.77 6.07 7.61
CA ALA A 94 14.89 5.97 6.44
C ALA A 94 13.58 6.74 6.66
N ILE A 95 12.93 6.55 7.81
CA ILE A 95 11.71 7.23 8.21
C ILE A 95 11.90 8.74 8.37
N ASN A 96 13.04 9.17 8.93
CA ASN A 96 13.32 10.59 9.12
C ASN A 96 13.40 11.37 7.79
N LEU A 97 13.80 10.71 6.72
CA LEU A 97 13.81 11.33 5.39
C LEU A 97 12.38 11.55 4.83
N GLU A 98 11.36 10.90 5.38
CA GLU A 98 9.96 11.08 4.98
C GLU A 98 9.27 12.22 5.73
N GLU A 99 9.81 12.65 6.87
CA GLU A 99 9.16 13.66 7.71
C GLU A 99 8.90 15.01 6.99
N PRO A 100 9.78 15.51 6.08
CA PRO A 100 9.45 16.71 5.30
C PRO A 100 8.24 16.51 4.36
N ALA A 101 8.09 15.33 3.73
CA ALA A 101 6.93 14.98 2.92
C ALA A 101 5.67 14.90 3.81
N ASN A 102 5.76 14.21 4.96
CA ASN A 102 4.68 14.16 5.95
C ASN A 102 4.24 15.55 6.39
N SER A 103 5.20 16.47 6.63
CA SER A 103 4.89 17.85 7.01
C SER A 103 4.07 18.56 5.93
N VAL A 104 4.46 18.45 4.66
CA VAL A 104 3.73 19.06 3.54
C VAL A 104 2.36 18.43 3.38
N ASN A 105 2.26 17.11 3.42
CA ASN A 105 1.00 16.39 3.25
C ASN A 105 -0.01 16.69 4.38
N ASN A 106 0.46 16.78 5.63
CA ASN A 106 -0.35 17.24 6.76
C ASN A 106 -0.87 18.66 6.54
N LEU A 107 0.00 19.57 6.07
CA LEU A 107 -0.38 20.95 5.79
C LEU A 107 -1.45 21.04 4.68
N LEU A 108 -1.31 20.25 3.61
CA LEU A 108 -2.26 20.18 2.50
C LEU A 108 -3.64 19.62 2.92
N GLN A 109 -3.68 18.84 3.99
CA GLN A 109 -4.92 18.37 4.61
C GLN A 109 -5.48 19.35 5.67
N GLY A 110 -4.79 20.47 5.93
CA GLY A 110 -5.19 21.45 6.95
C GLY A 110 -4.79 21.08 8.37
N LYS A 111 -3.98 20.04 8.57
CA LYS A 111 -3.48 19.54 9.86
C LYS A 111 -2.20 20.30 10.26
N VAL A 112 -2.31 21.60 10.50
CA VAL A 112 -1.15 22.48 10.76
C VAL A 112 -0.34 22.02 11.99
N GLY A 113 -1.00 21.53 13.04
CA GLY A 113 -0.34 20.99 14.24
C GLY A 113 0.55 19.79 13.92
N ASP A 114 0.02 18.82 13.18
CA ASP A 114 0.73 17.60 12.79
C ASP A 114 1.86 17.91 11.80
N SER A 115 1.65 18.86 10.88
CA SER A 115 2.70 19.38 10.00
C SER A 115 3.90 19.93 10.79
N MET A 116 3.63 20.73 11.85
CA MET A 116 4.70 21.26 12.70
C MET A 116 5.38 20.17 13.53
N VAL A 117 4.66 19.14 13.96
CA VAL A 117 5.26 17.96 14.62
C VAL A 117 6.23 17.26 13.69
N SER A 118 5.81 16.94 12.45
CA SER A 118 6.68 16.28 11.46
C SER A 118 7.94 17.12 11.16
N LEU A 119 7.79 18.43 10.97
CA LEU A 119 8.95 19.33 10.77
C LEU A 119 9.88 19.33 11.99
N GLY A 120 9.32 19.41 13.21
CA GLY A 120 10.08 19.35 14.45
C GLY A 120 10.84 18.05 14.62
N ARG A 121 10.20 16.91 14.31
CA ARG A 121 10.83 15.58 14.30
C ARG A 121 12.00 15.54 13.34
N PHE A 122 11.82 15.99 12.09
CA PHE A 122 12.89 16.04 11.12
C PHE A 122 14.10 16.82 11.63
N LEU A 123 13.89 18.02 12.18
CA LEU A 123 14.98 18.87 12.68
C LEU A 123 15.71 18.24 13.88
N LEU A 124 14.95 17.74 14.87
CA LEU A 124 15.53 17.12 16.06
C LEU A 124 16.30 15.84 15.72
N ASN A 125 15.67 14.96 14.96
CA ASN A 125 16.30 13.67 14.62
C ASN A 125 17.47 13.84 13.66
N SER A 126 17.42 14.80 12.74
CA SER A 126 18.55 15.05 11.83
C SER A 126 19.74 15.70 12.53
N THR A 127 19.52 16.51 13.58
CA THR A 127 20.61 17.19 14.30
C THR A 127 21.08 16.41 15.52
N ILE A 128 20.25 16.28 16.54
CA ILE A 128 20.58 15.60 17.81
C ILE A 128 20.54 14.07 17.61
N GLY A 129 19.63 13.55 16.78
CA GLY A 129 19.44 12.14 16.49
C GLY A 129 20.42 11.54 15.48
N LEU A 130 21.56 12.18 15.23
CA LEU A 130 22.61 11.68 14.32
C LEU A 130 22.06 11.31 12.93
N LEU A 131 21.57 12.30 12.19
CA LEU A 131 20.95 12.13 10.85
C LEU A 131 19.73 11.18 10.85
N GLY A 132 18.99 11.17 11.96
CA GLY A 132 17.77 10.38 12.09
C GLY A 132 17.96 8.94 12.57
N THR A 133 19.18 8.50 12.86
CA THR A 133 19.40 7.13 13.38
C THR A 133 18.85 6.93 14.80
N ILE A 134 18.71 8.01 15.57
CA ILE A 134 18.09 8.01 16.90
C ILE A 134 16.81 8.86 16.83
N ASP A 135 15.67 8.28 17.23
CA ASP A 135 14.39 9.00 17.27
C ASP A 135 14.25 9.82 18.57
N VAL A 136 15.06 10.87 18.69
CA VAL A 136 15.04 11.80 19.84
C VAL A 136 13.66 12.46 19.98
N ALA A 137 13.01 12.77 18.88
CA ALA A 137 11.70 13.39 18.91
C ALA A 137 10.64 12.43 19.50
N GLY A 138 10.68 11.16 19.17
CA GLY A 138 9.83 10.13 19.78
C GLY A 138 10.06 9.98 21.27
N GLU A 139 11.33 10.01 21.73
CA GLU A 139 11.69 9.92 23.16
C GLU A 139 11.10 11.09 24.00
N ILE A 140 10.91 12.25 23.41
CA ILE A 140 10.27 13.41 24.10
C ILE A 140 8.77 13.50 23.86
N GLY A 141 8.14 12.45 23.28
CA GLY A 141 6.69 12.36 23.11
C GLY A 141 6.13 13.02 21.85
N MET A 142 6.96 13.36 20.87
CA MET A 142 6.49 13.81 19.56
C MET A 142 6.16 12.60 18.69
N GLU A 143 4.93 12.13 18.72
CA GLU A 143 4.47 11.01 17.91
C GLU A 143 4.58 11.29 16.40
N ARG A 144 4.96 10.29 15.61
CA ARG A 144 5.03 10.40 14.16
C ARG A 144 3.63 10.58 13.56
N LYS A 145 3.49 11.57 12.67
CA LYS A 145 2.28 11.90 11.92
C LYS A 145 2.52 11.61 10.44
N SER A 146 2.43 10.32 10.08
CA SER A 146 2.69 9.86 8.71
C SER A 146 1.51 10.16 7.82
N GLU A 147 1.75 10.86 6.72
CA GLU A 147 0.76 11.20 5.70
C GLU A 147 1.39 11.11 4.32
N GLU A 148 0.72 10.44 3.42
CA GLU A 148 1.11 10.29 2.03
C GLU A 148 0.27 11.21 1.12
N PHE A 149 0.81 11.64 -0.02
CA PHE A 149 0.05 12.49 -0.94
C PHE A 149 -1.19 11.78 -1.51
N GLY A 150 -1.16 10.46 -1.61
CA GLY A 150 -2.34 9.66 -1.94
C GLY A 150 -3.49 9.85 -0.96
N GLU A 151 -3.19 10.05 0.33
CA GLU A 151 -4.18 10.34 1.38
C GLU A 151 -4.72 11.77 1.23
N VAL A 152 -3.85 12.74 0.93
CA VAL A 152 -4.26 14.13 0.60
C VAL A 152 -5.29 14.15 -0.52
N LEU A 153 -5.02 13.41 -1.61
CA LEU A 153 -5.96 13.28 -2.72
C LEU A 153 -7.29 12.65 -2.27
N GLY A 154 -7.21 11.65 -1.37
CA GLY A 154 -8.41 11.02 -0.78
C GLY A 154 -9.25 12.00 0.02
N VAL A 155 -8.64 12.79 0.88
CA VAL A 155 -9.32 13.86 1.66
C VAL A 155 -9.94 14.92 0.72
N TRP A 156 -9.31 15.20 -0.40
CA TRP A 156 -9.87 16.10 -1.43
C TRP A 156 -10.97 15.46 -2.28
N GLY A 157 -11.33 14.19 -2.01
CA GLY A 157 -12.44 13.50 -2.66
C GLY A 157 -12.05 12.72 -3.94
N VAL A 158 -10.76 12.54 -4.22
CA VAL A 158 -10.31 11.69 -5.32
C VAL A 158 -10.46 10.23 -4.92
N SER A 159 -11.18 9.44 -5.72
CA SER A 159 -11.36 8.00 -5.50
C SER A 159 -10.05 7.24 -5.74
N ASN A 160 -9.93 6.04 -5.16
CA ASN A 160 -8.75 5.16 -5.30
C ASN A 160 -8.43 4.83 -6.78
N GLY A 161 -9.45 4.72 -7.65
CA GLY A 161 -9.28 4.21 -8.99
C GLY A 161 -9.10 2.69 -9.02
N ALA A 162 -8.48 2.19 -10.09
CA ALA A 162 -8.25 0.77 -10.27
C ALA A 162 -7.16 0.24 -9.33
N TYR A 163 -7.42 -0.92 -8.73
CA TYR A 163 -6.40 -1.68 -7.99
C TYR A 163 -5.36 -2.26 -8.95
N VAL A 164 -4.09 -2.19 -8.56
CA VAL A 164 -2.97 -2.72 -9.34
C VAL A 164 -1.98 -3.43 -8.41
N MET A 165 -1.74 -4.69 -8.64
CA MET A 165 -0.65 -5.43 -8.00
C MET A 165 0.63 -5.23 -8.80
N LEU A 166 1.57 -4.46 -8.26
CA LEU A 166 2.84 -4.17 -8.93
C LEU A 166 3.89 -5.24 -8.60
N PRO A 167 4.73 -5.65 -9.57
CA PRO A 167 5.81 -6.57 -9.29
C PRO A 167 6.82 -5.93 -8.34
N VAL A 168 7.26 -6.67 -7.33
CA VAL A 168 8.23 -6.26 -6.29
C VAL A 168 7.65 -5.24 -5.29
N TYR A 169 6.81 -4.31 -5.73
CA TYR A 169 6.24 -3.24 -4.91
C TYR A 169 5.01 -3.72 -4.10
N GLY A 170 4.17 -4.58 -4.69
CA GLY A 170 2.98 -5.13 -4.05
C GLY A 170 1.67 -4.41 -4.41
N ALA A 171 0.73 -4.40 -3.47
CA ALA A 171 -0.60 -3.81 -3.63
C ALA A 171 -0.53 -2.28 -3.73
N ASN A 172 -1.19 -1.72 -4.74
CA ASN A 172 -1.34 -0.27 -4.95
C ASN A 172 -2.64 0.03 -5.70
N ASP A 173 -2.99 1.29 -5.83
CA ASP A 173 -4.06 1.78 -6.69
C ASP A 173 -3.60 3.03 -7.48
N VAL A 174 -4.43 3.52 -8.38
CA VAL A 174 -4.05 4.66 -9.23
C VAL A 174 -3.78 5.92 -8.39
N ARG A 175 -4.58 6.18 -7.36
CA ARG A 175 -4.40 7.32 -6.46
C ARG A 175 -3.12 7.21 -5.65
N GLY A 176 -2.88 6.04 -5.04
CA GLY A 176 -1.66 5.74 -4.28
C GLY A 176 -0.42 5.89 -5.16
N GLY A 177 -0.42 5.31 -6.37
CA GLY A 177 0.71 5.42 -7.30
C GLY A 177 1.02 6.86 -7.73
N VAL A 178 0.00 7.70 -7.92
CA VAL A 178 0.21 9.15 -8.14
C VAL A 178 0.78 9.81 -6.89
N GLY A 179 0.29 9.42 -5.71
CA GLY A 179 0.79 9.88 -4.41
C GLY A 179 2.28 9.60 -4.25
N ASP A 180 2.69 8.35 -4.46
CA ASP A 180 4.08 7.89 -4.36
C ASP A 180 5.03 8.69 -5.27
N LEU A 181 4.58 9.01 -6.50
CA LEU A 181 5.36 9.84 -7.42
C LEU A 181 5.56 11.27 -6.90
N VAL A 182 4.52 11.86 -6.31
CA VAL A 182 4.61 13.21 -5.73
C VAL A 182 5.48 13.20 -4.47
N ASP A 183 5.29 12.22 -3.58
CA ASP A 183 6.08 12.08 -2.36
C ASP A 183 7.57 11.86 -2.65
N SER A 184 7.89 11.14 -3.74
CA SER A 184 9.27 10.97 -4.21
C SER A 184 9.91 12.25 -4.75
N ALA A 185 9.10 13.24 -5.13
CA ALA A 185 9.57 14.53 -5.63
C ALA A 185 9.81 15.57 -4.52
N TYR A 186 9.41 15.30 -3.28
CA TYR A 186 9.70 16.19 -2.16
C TYR A 186 11.16 16.07 -1.71
N TRP A 187 11.71 17.22 -1.28
CA TRP A 187 13.00 17.22 -0.62
C TRP A 187 12.90 16.50 0.74
N PRO A 188 13.88 15.69 1.16
CA PRO A 188 15.17 15.38 0.51
C PRO A 188 15.13 14.19 -0.47
N MET A 189 13.99 13.55 -0.70
CA MET A 189 13.88 12.34 -1.53
C MET A 189 14.36 12.57 -2.97
N ASP A 190 14.00 13.71 -3.58
CA ASP A 190 14.39 14.09 -4.94
C ASP A 190 15.91 14.27 -5.13
N THR A 191 16.63 14.51 -4.04
CA THR A 191 18.09 14.71 -4.05
C THR A 191 18.89 13.43 -3.85
N LEU A 192 18.24 12.35 -3.44
CA LEU A 192 18.88 11.05 -3.25
C LEU A 192 19.35 10.48 -4.60
N ASN A 193 20.60 10.01 -4.64
CA ASN A 193 21.04 9.23 -5.79
C ASN A 193 20.40 7.83 -5.79
N LEU A 194 20.31 7.21 -6.96
CA LEU A 194 19.65 5.91 -7.12
C LEU A 194 20.13 4.83 -6.13
N PRO A 195 21.44 4.61 -5.86
CA PRO A 195 21.88 3.62 -4.86
C PRO A 195 21.33 3.90 -3.46
N LEU A 196 21.29 5.16 -3.03
CA LEU A 196 20.80 5.51 -1.70
C LEU A 196 19.28 5.37 -1.61
N SER A 197 18.55 5.74 -2.66
CA SER A 197 17.10 5.51 -2.73
C SER A 197 16.75 4.04 -2.69
N LEU A 198 17.47 3.19 -3.44
CA LEU A 198 17.28 1.73 -3.43
C LEU A 198 17.65 1.14 -2.06
N PHE A 199 18.72 1.61 -1.43
CA PHE A 199 19.11 1.16 -0.09
C PHE A 199 18.03 1.50 0.94
N ARG A 200 17.54 2.76 0.96
CA ARG A 200 16.45 3.19 1.84
C ARG A 200 15.20 2.33 1.64
N TRP A 201 14.76 2.19 0.39
CA TRP A 201 13.61 1.37 0.05
C TRP A 201 13.80 -0.09 0.46
N GLY A 202 15.00 -0.64 0.28
CA GLY A 202 15.34 -2.00 0.70
C GLY A 202 15.25 -2.21 2.21
N ILE A 203 15.70 -1.23 3.02
CA ILE A 203 15.57 -1.29 4.48
C ILE A 203 14.09 -1.30 4.88
N ASP A 204 13.29 -0.40 4.32
CA ASP A 204 11.87 -0.32 4.60
C ASP A 204 11.13 -1.61 4.19
N ALA A 205 11.39 -2.13 2.99
CA ALA A 205 10.82 -3.38 2.50
C ALA A 205 11.16 -4.59 3.39
N VAL A 206 12.43 -4.71 3.82
CA VAL A 206 12.87 -5.82 4.67
C VAL A 206 12.25 -5.72 6.08
N GLU A 207 12.21 -4.54 6.68
CA GLU A 207 11.58 -4.34 7.99
C GLU A 207 10.05 -4.55 7.92
N THR A 208 9.40 -4.12 6.86
CA THR A 208 7.99 -4.41 6.60
C THR A 208 7.76 -5.90 6.46
N ARG A 209 8.63 -6.60 5.70
CA ARG A 209 8.52 -8.06 5.56
C ARG A 209 8.70 -8.81 6.90
N ILE A 210 9.59 -8.34 7.77
CA ILE A 210 9.75 -8.92 9.10
C ILE A 210 8.46 -8.77 9.93
N LYS A 211 7.83 -7.60 9.91
CA LYS A 211 6.55 -7.37 10.61
C LYS A 211 5.43 -8.26 10.07
N LEU A 212 5.41 -8.52 8.75
CA LEU A 212 4.42 -9.39 8.13
C LEU A 212 4.59 -10.88 8.49
N MET A 213 5.78 -11.32 8.95
CA MET A 213 5.99 -12.70 9.38
C MET A 213 5.05 -13.13 10.52
N ASP A 214 4.71 -12.22 11.41
CA ASP A 214 3.81 -12.49 12.53
C ASP A 214 2.34 -12.65 12.06
N GLN A 215 2.04 -12.22 10.83
CA GLN A 215 0.70 -12.25 10.24
C GLN A 215 0.55 -13.31 9.13
N GLU A 216 1.59 -14.07 8.81
CA GLU A 216 1.55 -15.10 7.75
C GLU A 216 0.43 -16.12 7.96
N GLN A 217 0.13 -16.48 9.22
CA GLN A 217 -0.92 -17.43 9.54
C GLN A 217 -2.32 -16.97 9.07
N LEU A 218 -2.57 -15.66 8.99
CA LEU A 218 -3.82 -15.11 8.47
C LEU A 218 -3.93 -15.35 6.96
N LEU A 219 -2.82 -15.21 6.23
CA LEU A 219 -2.77 -15.45 4.79
C LEU A 219 -2.87 -16.95 4.48
N ASP A 220 -2.16 -17.78 5.22
CA ASP A 220 -2.14 -19.23 5.05
C ASP A 220 -3.51 -19.86 5.35
N GLY A 221 -4.29 -19.26 6.26
CA GLY A 221 -5.64 -19.69 6.61
C GLY A 221 -6.75 -19.15 5.70
N ALA A 222 -6.43 -18.23 4.79
CA ALA A 222 -7.42 -17.60 3.93
C ALA A 222 -7.82 -18.50 2.76
N VAL A 223 -9.11 -18.54 2.42
CA VAL A 223 -9.62 -19.25 1.24
C VAL A 223 -9.08 -18.64 -0.06
N ASP A 224 -8.96 -17.32 -0.11
CA ASP A 224 -8.35 -16.56 -1.22
C ASP A 224 -7.42 -15.48 -0.64
N PRO A 225 -6.12 -15.77 -0.48
CA PRO A 225 -5.15 -14.81 0.06
C PRO A 225 -5.02 -13.52 -0.76
N TYR A 226 -5.16 -13.60 -2.09
CA TYR A 226 -5.15 -12.44 -2.96
C TYR A 226 -6.32 -11.49 -2.66
N ALA A 227 -7.54 -12.03 -2.58
CA ALA A 227 -8.72 -11.24 -2.27
C ALA A 227 -8.62 -10.62 -0.87
N LEU A 228 -8.14 -11.38 0.11
CA LEU A 228 -7.90 -10.88 1.47
C LEU A 228 -6.95 -9.68 1.48
N VAL A 229 -5.79 -9.78 0.81
CA VAL A 229 -4.81 -8.69 0.75
C VAL A 229 -5.39 -7.46 0.04
N LYS A 230 -6.13 -7.65 -1.06
CA LYS A 230 -6.82 -6.57 -1.75
C LYS A 230 -7.81 -5.85 -0.83
N ASP A 231 -8.63 -6.60 -0.09
CA ASP A 231 -9.61 -6.01 0.82
C ASP A 231 -8.94 -5.29 2.00
N ILE A 232 -7.89 -5.87 2.59
CA ILE A 232 -7.08 -5.21 3.63
C ILE A 232 -6.47 -3.92 3.08
N TYR A 233 -5.96 -3.92 1.85
CA TYR A 233 -5.40 -2.72 1.20
C TYR A 233 -6.43 -1.59 1.14
N PHE A 234 -7.63 -1.86 0.62
CA PHE A 234 -8.68 -0.84 0.54
C PHE A 234 -9.17 -0.36 1.89
N GLN A 235 -9.34 -1.27 2.86
CA GLN A 235 -9.71 -0.91 4.22
C GLN A 235 -8.66 -0.01 4.88
N ASN A 236 -7.38 -0.37 4.76
CA ASN A 236 -6.29 0.43 5.30
C ASN A 236 -6.21 1.82 4.63
N THR A 237 -6.37 1.87 3.31
CA THR A 237 -6.35 3.13 2.57
C THR A 237 -7.51 4.05 2.97
N GLU A 238 -8.70 3.49 3.16
CA GLU A 238 -9.85 4.25 3.65
C GLU A 238 -9.66 4.71 5.09
N PHE A 239 -9.15 3.83 5.96
CA PHE A 239 -8.82 4.16 7.35
C PHE A 239 -7.82 5.31 7.46
N LYS A 240 -6.78 5.31 6.64
CA LYS A 240 -5.78 6.38 6.58
C LYS A 240 -6.40 7.71 6.13
N VAL A 241 -7.18 7.72 5.04
CA VAL A 241 -7.87 8.94 4.55
C VAL A 241 -8.81 9.54 5.60
N LYS A 242 -9.39 8.71 6.48
CA LYS A 242 -10.30 9.13 7.56
C LYS A 242 -9.59 9.38 8.90
N ASP A 243 -8.28 9.47 8.94
CA ASP A 243 -7.47 9.64 10.18
C ASP A 243 -7.78 8.62 11.28
N GLY A 244 -7.97 7.37 10.90
CA GLY A 244 -8.30 6.32 11.87
C GLY A 244 -9.73 6.36 12.38
N LYS A 245 -10.57 7.27 11.90
CA LYS A 245 -11.99 7.34 12.29
C LYS A 245 -12.77 6.31 11.49
N VAL A 246 -13.09 5.20 12.13
CA VAL A 246 -14.00 4.20 11.57
C VAL A 246 -15.42 4.77 11.73
N GLU A 247 -16.08 5.05 10.61
CA GLU A 247 -17.52 5.30 10.67
C GLU A 247 -18.21 3.97 11.01
N GLN A 248 -18.77 3.88 12.21
CA GLN A 248 -19.64 2.77 12.56
C GLN A 248 -20.77 2.68 11.53
N SER A 249 -20.98 1.50 10.98
CA SER A 249 -22.10 1.27 10.09
C SER A 249 -23.42 1.55 10.85
N LYS A 250 -24.52 1.77 10.12
CA LYS A 250 -25.82 1.92 10.77
C LYS A 250 -26.22 0.67 11.56
N GLU A 251 -25.76 -0.49 11.11
CA GLU A 251 -25.98 -1.78 11.75
C GLU A 251 -25.17 -1.89 13.06
N ASP A 252 -23.90 -1.45 13.06
CA ASP A 252 -23.09 -1.44 14.28
C ASP A 252 -23.66 -0.49 15.33
N LYS A 253 -24.15 0.70 14.94
CA LYS A 253 -24.81 1.64 15.85
C LYS A 253 -26.09 1.08 16.41
N GLN A 254 -26.91 0.40 15.60
CA GLN A 254 -28.12 -0.24 16.07
C GLN A 254 -27.81 -1.37 17.04
N LEU A 255 -26.75 -2.15 16.78
CA LEU A 255 -26.33 -3.22 17.68
C LEU A 255 -25.83 -2.67 19.02
N ASP A 256 -25.05 -1.56 19.01
CA ASP A 256 -24.60 -0.90 20.22
C ASP A 256 -25.80 -0.33 21.02
N ASP A 257 -26.74 0.34 20.33
CA ASP A 257 -27.98 0.87 20.95
C ASP A 257 -28.84 -0.25 21.55
N ASP A 258 -28.95 -1.41 20.87
CA ASP A 258 -29.68 -2.57 21.36
C ASP A 258 -28.98 -3.23 22.56
N ILE A 259 -27.65 -3.28 22.57
CA ILE A 259 -26.85 -3.80 23.70
C ILE A 259 -27.04 -2.88 24.91
N ASP A 260 -26.92 -1.56 24.74
CA ASP A 260 -27.09 -0.59 25.81
C ASP A 260 -28.54 -0.65 26.40
N ALA A 261 -29.55 -0.74 25.53
CA ALA A 261 -30.95 -0.91 25.96
C ALA A 261 -31.17 -2.23 26.70
N TYR A 262 -30.45 -3.28 26.39
CA TYR A 262 -30.51 -4.55 27.12
C TYR A 262 -29.81 -4.47 28.48
N LEU A 263 -28.68 -3.79 28.56
CA LEU A 263 -27.93 -3.61 29.79
C LEU A 263 -28.69 -2.73 30.80
N ASP A 264 -29.43 -1.71 30.32
CA ASP A 264 -30.28 -0.87 31.15
C ASP A 264 -31.50 -1.59 31.77
N GLN A 265 -31.80 -2.81 31.29
CA GLN A 265 -32.90 -3.66 31.81
C GLN A 265 -32.45 -4.68 32.86
N LEU A 266 -31.12 -4.82 33.07
CA LEU A 266 -30.53 -5.72 34.07
C LEU A 266 -30.23 -5.05 35.40
#